data_442094e890588c7a26079fa213941037
#
_entry.id   442094e890588c7a26079fa213941037
#
_cell.length_a   1.000
_cell.length_b   1.000
_cell.length_c   1.000
_cell.angle_alpha   90.00
_cell.angle_beta   90.00
_cell.angle_gamma   90.00
#
_symmetry.space_group_name_H-M   'P 1'
#
loop_
_entity.id
_entity.type
_entity.pdbx_description
1 polymer ?
#
loop_
_entity_poly.entity_id
_entity_poly.type
_entity_poly.pdbx_seq_one_letter_code
_entity_poly.pdbx_strand_id
1 'polypeptide(L)'
;MDNKFKGFEESKKKFSALPDQFFSELLPAIGDLNELKITIYLLWSAYRLGDFGTAFSLRDILQDETFLKGLQTKADIQNEVLVGQCLRQAVERGSLIEVADRPAGSPAYFINSPRGRAAAELFRQGQPVGIDPRPTLESLQPNL
;
A
#
# COMPACT_ATOMS: atom_id res chain seq x y z
N MET A 1 -7.28 23.85 -17.48
CA MET A 1 -7.10 22.47 -17.91
C MET A 1 -8.13 21.55 -17.30
N ASP A 2 -8.75 20.77 -18.14
CA ASP A 2 -9.79 19.87 -17.67
C ASP A 2 -9.15 18.58 -17.14
N ASN A 3 -9.22 18.40 -15.81
CA ASN A 3 -8.74 17.19 -15.17
C ASN A 3 -9.87 16.22 -14.87
N LYS A 4 -10.98 16.40 -15.55
CA LYS A 4 -12.16 15.57 -15.29
C LYS A 4 -11.91 14.12 -15.70
N PHE A 5 -12.22 13.22 -14.78
CA PHE A 5 -12.18 11.79 -15.05
C PHE A 5 -13.20 11.42 -16.13
N LYS A 6 -12.79 10.59 -17.07
CA LYS A 6 -13.64 10.25 -18.22
C LYS A 6 -14.51 9.01 -18.02
N GLY A 7 -14.45 8.39 -16.85
CA GLY A 7 -15.29 7.25 -16.54
C GLY A 7 -14.54 5.93 -16.56
N PHE A 8 -15.16 4.91 -15.97
CA PHE A 8 -14.55 3.58 -15.87
C PHE A 8 -14.88 2.75 -17.10
N GLU A 9 -13.96 1.84 -17.42
CA GLU A 9 -14.18 0.84 -18.45
C GLU A 9 -14.80 -0.41 -17.84
N GLU A 10 -15.55 -1.19 -18.64
CA GLU A 10 -16.31 -2.33 -18.15
C GLU A 10 -15.56 -3.68 -18.24
N SER A 11 -14.27 -3.69 -18.46
CA SER A 11 -13.51 -4.92 -18.56
C SER A 11 -13.23 -5.52 -17.18
N LYS A 12 -13.63 -6.79 -16.96
CA LYS A 12 -13.34 -7.47 -15.70
C LYS A 12 -11.84 -7.56 -15.41
N LYS A 13 -11.01 -7.57 -16.44
CA LYS A 13 -9.56 -7.64 -16.28
C LYS A 13 -8.97 -6.36 -15.69
N LYS A 14 -9.74 -5.27 -15.72
CA LYS A 14 -9.31 -3.97 -15.22
C LYS A 14 -9.87 -3.64 -13.85
N PHE A 15 -10.45 -4.63 -13.16
CA PHE A 15 -10.94 -4.47 -11.81
C PHE A 15 -10.00 -5.17 -10.84
N SER A 16 -9.84 -4.57 -9.68
CA SER A 16 -9.09 -5.16 -8.59
C SER A 16 -10.02 -5.30 -7.39
N ALA A 17 -10.03 -6.48 -6.78
CA ALA A 17 -10.90 -6.74 -5.64
C ALA A 17 -10.22 -6.29 -4.34
N LEU A 18 -11.03 -5.75 -3.44
CA LEU A 18 -10.60 -5.42 -2.08
C LEU A 18 -11.41 -6.26 -1.11
N PRO A 19 -10.83 -6.64 0.04
CA PRO A 19 -11.60 -7.40 1.05
C PRO A 19 -12.83 -6.62 1.50
N ASP A 20 -13.95 -7.31 1.67
CA ASP A 20 -15.18 -6.66 2.15
C ASP A 20 -14.97 -5.98 3.49
N GLN A 21 -14.13 -6.54 4.37
CA GLN A 21 -13.83 -5.96 5.68
C GLN A 21 -13.19 -4.58 5.57
N PHE A 22 -12.50 -4.30 4.47
CA PHE A 22 -12.00 -2.96 4.27
C PHE A 22 -13.16 -1.96 4.29
N PHE A 23 -14.24 -2.27 3.58
CA PHE A 23 -15.37 -1.35 3.47
C PHE A 23 -16.18 -1.27 4.75
N SER A 24 -16.35 -2.38 5.44
CA SER A 24 -17.20 -2.42 6.63
C SER A 24 -16.48 -1.95 7.90
N GLU A 25 -15.16 -2.11 7.98
CA GLU A 25 -14.45 -1.84 9.24
C GLU A 25 -13.38 -0.75 9.11
N LEU A 26 -12.62 -0.72 8.04
CA LEU A 26 -11.53 0.25 7.89
C LEU A 26 -11.99 1.57 7.30
N LEU A 27 -12.75 1.52 6.22
CA LEU A 27 -13.18 2.75 5.54
C LEU A 27 -13.92 3.70 6.48
N PRO A 28 -14.87 3.22 7.31
CA PRO A 28 -15.53 4.13 8.25
C PRO A 28 -14.62 4.65 9.35
N ALA A 29 -13.58 3.91 9.70
CA ALA A 29 -12.72 4.25 10.83
C ALA A 29 -11.56 5.16 10.48
N ILE A 30 -11.12 5.17 9.23
CA ILE A 30 -9.96 5.96 8.82
C ILE A 30 -10.40 7.38 8.50
N GLY A 31 -9.98 8.32 9.35
CA GLY A 31 -10.31 9.73 9.14
C GLY A 31 -9.26 10.52 8.39
N ASP A 32 -8.05 10.00 8.29
CA ASP A 32 -6.96 10.66 7.57
C ASP A 32 -6.96 10.21 6.12
N LEU A 33 -7.10 11.16 5.20
CA LEU A 33 -7.20 10.85 3.78
C LEU A 33 -5.94 10.19 3.23
N ASN A 34 -4.77 10.64 3.68
CA ASN A 34 -3.52 10.07 3.20
C ASN A 34 -3.34 8.64 3.70
N GLU A 35 -3.69 8.37 4.96
CA GLU A 35 -3.67 7.01 5.50
C GLU A 35 -4.61 6.11 4.70
N LEU A 36 -5.79 6.61 4.38
CA LEU A 36 -6.78 5.86 3.59
C LEU A 36 -6.21 5.51 2.21
N LYS A 37 -5.62 6.48 1.55
CA LYS A 37 -5.05 6.26 0.22
C LYS A 37 -3.93 5.23 0.25
N ILE A 38 -3.06 5.28 1.26
CA ILE A 38 -1.98 4.30 1.39
C ILE A 38 -2.54 2.92 1.66
N THR A 39 -3.54 2.80 2.54
CA THR A 39 -4.16 1.52 2.84
C THR A 39 -4.74 0.88 1.58
N ILE A 40 -5.52 1.63 0.81
CA ILE A 40 -6.11 1.13 -0.43
C ILE A 40 -5.02 0.76 -1.42
N TYR A 41 -3.99 1.59 -1.53
CA TYR A 41 -2.88 1.35 -2.45
C TYR A 41 -2.18 0.02 -2.17
N LEU A 42 -1.91 -0.27 -0.90
CA LEU A 42 -1.24 -1.51 -0.53
C LEU A 42 -2.14 -2.72 -0.76
N LEU A 43 -3.43 -2.61 -0.45
CA LEU A 43 -4.38 -3.68 -0.76
C LEU A 43 -4.45 -3.94 -2.26
N TRP A 44 -4.50 -2.89 -3.05
CA TRP A 44 -4.51 -3.01 -4.50
C TRP A 44 -3.24 -3.70 -5.00
N SER A 45 -2.09 -3.28 -4.50
CA SER A 45 -0.81 -3.84 -4.92
C SER A 45 -0.72 -5.33 -4.59
N ALA A 46 -1.15 -5.72 -3.37
CA ALA A 46 -1.16 -7.12 -2.97
C ALA A 46 -2.09 -7.95 -3.85
N TYR A 47 -3.26 -7.41 -4.17
CA TYR A 47 -4.19 -8.11 -5.04
C TYR A 47 -3.59 -8.33 -6.43
N ARG A 48 -2.94 -7.30 -6.99
CA ARG A 48 -2.33 -7.40 -8.31
C ARG A 48 -1.17 -8.40 -8.35
N LEU A 49 -0.41 -8.48 -7.26
CA LEU A 49 0.65 -9.49 -7.13
C LEU A 49 0.09 -10.89 -6.88
N GLY A 50 -1.17 -10.99 -6.47
CA GLY A 50 -1.77 -12.26 -6.11
C GLY A 50 -1.26 -12.81 -4.78
N ASP A 51 -0.71 -11.96 -3.91
CA ASP A 51 -0.15 -12.42 -2.65
C ASP A 51 -0.32 -11.36 -1.56
N PHE A 52 -1.23 -11.62 -0.61
CA PHE A 52 -1.44 -10.77 0.54
C PHE A 52 -0.35 -10.93 1.61
N GLY A 53 0.61 -11.81 1.37
CA GLY A 53 1.82 -11.92 2.21
C GLY A 53 2.99 -11.09 1.70
N THR A 54 2.76 -10.21 0.75
CA THR A 54 3.82 -9.36 0.20
C THR A 54 4.39 -8.45 1.28
N ALA A 55 5.73 -8.34 1.31
CA ALA A 55 6.42 -7.39 2.17
C ALA A 55 6.54 -6.07 1.43
N PHE A 56 6.06 -5.00 2.05
CA PHE A 56 6.17 -3.64 1.49
C PHE A 56 7.17 -2.84 2.30
N SER A 57 7.84 -1.91 1.65
CA SER A 57 8.74 -0.98 2.33
C SER A 57 8.32 0.45 2.02
N LEU A 58 8.78 1.38 2.85
CA LEU A 58 8.59 2.81 2.58
C LEU A 58 9.13 3.17 1.20
N ARG A 59 10.29 2.62 0.84
CA ARG A 59 10.91 2.90 -0.45
C ARG A 59 10.03 2.45 -1.62
N ASP A 60 9.36 1.30 -1.49
CA ASP A 60 8.46 0.82 -2.56
C ASP A 60 7.40 1.86 -2.89
N ILE A 61 6.83 2.47 -1.85
CA ILE A 61 5.79 3.48 -2.02
C ILE A 61 6.36 4.75 -2.64
N LEU A 62 7.54 5.16 -2.18
CA LEU A 62 8.18 6.40 -2.67
C LEU A 62 8.60 6.33 -4.13
N GLN A 63 8.73 5.14 -4.69
CA GLN A 63 9.07 4.96 -6.09
C GLN A 63 7.88 5.13 -7.04
N ASP A 64 6.67 5.18 -6.51
CA ASP A 64 5.48 5.33 -7.34
C ASP A 64 5.04 6.79 -7.37
N GLU A 65 5.57 7.53 -8.33
CA GLU A 65 5.30 8.96 -8.44
C GLU A 65 3.84 9.27 -8.73
N THR A 66 3.17 8.42 -9.48
CA THR A 66 1.74 8.61 -9.77
C THR A 66 0.94 8.58 -8.48
N PHE A 67 1.25 7.62 -7.60
CA PHE A 67 0.59 7.54 -6.32
C PHE A 67 0.90 8.76 -5.45
N LEU A 68 2.18 9.15 -5.38
CA LEU A 68 2.61 10.27 -4.52
C LEU A 68 1.92 11.58 -4.89
N LYS A 69 1.66 11.80 -6.17
CA LYS A 69 0.98 13.02 -6.61
C LYS A 69 -0.43 13.13 -6.06
N GLY A 70 -1.04 12.03 -5.69
CA GLY A 70 -2.39 12.00 -5.14
C GLY A 70 -2.46 12.26 -3.65
N LEU A 71 -1.33 12.33 -2.95
CA LEU A 71 -1.32 12.59 -1.52
C LEU A 71 -1.47 14.07 -1.25
N GLN A 72 -2.17 14.40 -0.15
CA GLN A 72 -2.28 15.77 0.30
C GLN A 72 -1.04 16.13 1.11
N THR A 73 -0.15 16.89 0.49
CA THR A 73 1.10 17.29 1.12
C THR A 73 0.96 18.66 1.73
N LYS A 74 1.66 18.88 2.83
CA LYS A 74 1.86 20.20 3.40
C LYS A 74 3.20 20.72 2.90
N ALA A 75 3.30 22.05 2.72
CA ALA A 75 4.45 22.66 2.06
C ALA A 75 5.80 22.30 2.68
N ASP A 76 5.82 22.02 3.98
CA ASP A 76 7.07 21.80 4.72
C ASP A 76 7.37 20.32 4.99
N ILE A 77 6.54 19.41 4.52
CA ILE A 77 6.71 17.98 4.82
C ILE A 77 7.11 17.24 3.57
N GLN A 78 8.25 16.56 3.63
CA GLN A 78 8.70 15.69 2.55
C GLN A 78 7.83 14.44 2.46
N ASN A 79 7.71 13.89 1.26
CA ASN A 79 6.92 12.68 1.04
C ASN A 79 7.36 11.53 1.92
N GLU A 80 8.67 11.38 2.13
CA GLU A 80 9.19 10.31 2.98
C GLU A 80 8.62 10.40 4.41
N VAL A 81 8.57 11.60 4.97
CA VAL A 81 8.03 11.81 6.31
C VAL A 81 6.52 11.56 6.32
N LEU A 82 5.82 12.08 5.32
CA LEU A 82 4.37 11.95 5.22
C LEU A 82 3.96 10.48 5.09
N VAL A 83 4.57 9.75 4.19
CA VAL A 83 4.28 8.33 3.98
C VAL A 83 4.62 7.53 5.23
N GLY A 84 5.76 7.83 5.86
CA GLY A 84 6.16 7.16 7.10
C GLY A 84 5.13 7.36 8.22
N GLN A 85 4.59 8.56 8.35
CA GLN A 85 3.54 8.84 9.34
C GLN A 85 2.28 8.04 9.05
N CYS A 86 1.89 7.94 7.78
CA CYS A 86 0.70 7.19 7.40
C CYS A 86 0.86 5.70 7.64
N LEU A 87 2.05 5.16 7.37
CA LEU A 87 2.34 3.76 7.65
C LEU A 87 2.25 3.48 9.15
N ARG A 88 2.77 4.39 9.97
CA ARG A 88 2.68 4.25 11.42
C ARG A 88 1.22 4.27 11.89
N GLN A 89 0.42 5.18 11.36
CA GLN A 89 -1.00 5.24 11.68
C GLN A 89 -1.71 3.94 11.32
N ALA A 90 -1.40 3.37 10.16
CA ALA A 90 -1.99 2.12 9.73
C ALA A 90 -1.58 0.95 10.62
N VAL A 91 -0.34 0.94 11.09
CA VAL A 91 0.13 -0.07 12.04
C VAL A 91 -0.61 0.06 13.38
N GLU A 92 -0.74 1.29 13.88
CA GLU A 92 -1.45 1.53 15.13
C GLU A 92 -2.93 1.15 15.04
N ARG A 93 -3.52 1.36 13.87
CA ARG A 93 -4.92 0.99 13.63
C ARG A 93 -5.10 -0.52 13.49
N GLY A 94 -4.05 -1.25 13.16
CA GLY A 94 -4.13 -2.68 12.95
C GLY A 94 -4.34 -3.08 11.49
N SER A 95 -4.30 -2.13 10.56
CA SER A 95 -4.40 -2.44 9.13
C SER A 95 -3.15 -3.12 8.62
N LEU A 96 -1.99 -2.75 9.16
CA LEU A 96 -0.69 -3.26 8.76
C LEU A 96 0.07 -3.82 9.97
N ILE A 97 1.00 -4.71 9.67
CA ILE A 97 1.95 -5.24 10.64
C ILE A 97 3.32 -4.70 10.24
N GLU A 98 4.03 -4.13 11.20
CA GLU A 98 5.40 -3.68 10.98
C GLU A 98 6.37 -4.70 11.56
N VAL A 99 7.35 -5.11 10.76
CA VAL A 99 8.45 -5.94 11.22
C VAL A 99 9.74 -5.15 11.04
N ALA A 100 10.42 -4.89 12.14
CA ALA A 100 11.71 -4.21 12.08
C ALA A 100 12.67 -5.09 11.29
N ASP A 101 13.36 -4.49 10.32
CA ASP A 101 14.33 -5.22 9.55
C ASP A 101 15.58 -5.43 10.40
N ARG A 102 16.38 -6.34 9.96
CA ARG A 102 17.61 -6.72 10.65
C ARG A 102 18.66 -5.66 10.54
N PRO A 103 19.74 -5.80 11.29
CA PRO A 103 20.39 -4.75 12.04
C PRO A 103 20.57 -3.40 11.36
N ALA A 104 20.27 -3.22 10.11
CA ALA A 104 20.49 -1.94 9.46
C ALA A 104 19.44 -1.58 8.45
N GLY A 105 18.32 -2.28 8.41
CA GLY A 105 17.33 -2.09 7.35
C GLY A 105 16.14 -1.25 7.75
N SER A 106 15.38 -0.87 6.74
CA SER A 106 14.09 -0.23 6.92
C SER A 106 13.06 -1.28 7.31
N PRO A 107 12.04 -0.90 8.11
CA PRO A 107 10.98 -1.84 8.46
C PRO A 107 10.25 -2.36 7.23
N ALA A 108 9.77 -3.59 7.32
CA ALA A 108 8.86 -4.15 6.33
C ALA A 108 7.44 -4.09 6.87
N TYR A 109 6.49 -3.87 5.97
CA TYR A 109 5.07 -3.75 6.32
C TYR A 109 4.29 -4.84 5.59
N PHE A 110 3.37 -5.49 6.31
CA PHE A 110 2.53 -6.55 5.79
C PHE A 110 1.08 -6.20 6.05
N ILE A 111 0.20 -6.60 5.14
CA ILE A 111 -1.23 -6.45 5.38
C ILE A 111 -1.63 -7.40 6.52
N ASN A 112 -2.42 -6.90 7.46
CA ASN A 112 -2.86 -7.70 8.61
C ASN A 112 -3.97 -8.65 8.19
N SER A 113 -3.59 -9.72 7.54
CA SER A 113 -4.44 -10.82 7.08
C SER A 113 -3.79 -12.13 7.53
N PRO A 114 -4.49 -13.28 7.49
CA PRO A 114 -3.84 -14.54 7.84
C PRO A 114 -2.56 -14.77 7.05
N ARG A 115 -2.59 -14.50 5.75
CA ARG A 115 -1.41 -14.66 4.90
C ARG A 115 -0.31 -13.66 5.26
N GLY A 116 -0.69 -12.40 5.52
CA GLY A 116 0.26 -11.35 5.91
C GLY A 116 0.91 -11.63 7.24
N ARG A 117 0.13 -12.13 8.21
CA ARG A 117 0.70 -12.50 9.52
C ARG A 117 1.69 -13.64 9.41
N ALA A 118 1.38 -14.65 8.60
CA ALA A 118 2.30 -15.77 8.37
C ALA A 118 3.59 -15.29 7.70
N ALA A 119 3.47 -14.44 6.69
CA ALA A 119 4.64 -13.90 5.99
C ALA A 119 5.49 -13.03 6.91
N ALA A 120 4.86 -12.23 7.76
CA ALA A 120 5.57 -11.40 8.74
C ALA A 120 6.39 -12.26 9.69
N GLU A 121 5.83 -13.38 10.14
CA GLU A 121 6.56 -14.29 11.03
C GLU A 121 7.77 -14.92 10.34
N LEU A 122 7.61 -15.36 9.10
CA LEU A 122 8.73 -15.88 8.32
C LEU A 122 9.81 -14.82 8.13
N PHE A 123 9.41 -13.59 7.91
CA PHE A 123 10.34 -12.48 7.75
C PHE A 123 11.12 -12.25 9.04
N ARG A 124 10.46 -12.31 10.20
CA ARG A 124 11.13 -12.19 11.50
C ARG A 124 12.18 -13.27 11.70
N GLN A 125 11.92 -14.46 11.16
CA GLN A 125 12.84 -15.60 11.27
C GLN A 125 13.98 -15.54 10.25
N GLY A 126 14.01 -14.51 9.43
CA GLY A 126 15.04 -14.37 8.42
C GLY A 126 14.80 -15.14 7.14
N GLN A 127 13.60 -15.66 6.95
CA GLN A 127 13.27 -16.37 5.73
C GLN A 127 13.08 -15.38 4.58
N PRO A 128 13.57 -15.69 3.37
CA PRO A 128 13.34 -14.80 2.25
C PRO A 128 11.85 -14.76 1.90
N VAL A 129 11.37 -13.54 1.64
CA VAL A 129 10.03 -13.33 1.11
C VAL A 129 10.20 -13.19 -0.40
N GLY A 130 9.31 -13.80 -1.17
CA GLY A 130 9.39 -13.75 -2.62
C GLY A 130 9.51 -12.30 -3.12
N ILE A 131 10.44 -12.08 -4.03
CA ILE A 131 10.68 -10.74 -4.57
C ILE A 131 10.17 -10.70 -6.01
N ASP A 132 8.91 -10.41 -6.18
CA ASP A 132 8.35 -10.15 -7.50
C ASP A 132 8.32 -8.64 -7.75
N PRO A 133 8.44 -8.21 -9.00
CA PRO A 133 8.31 -6.79 -9.30
C PRO A 133 6.97 -6.26 -8.80
N ARG A 134 7.02 -5.14 -8.06
CA ARG A 134 5.80 -4.52 -7.54
C ARG A 134 5.03 -3.84 -8.67
N PRO A 135 3.70 -4.04 -8.75
CA PRO A 135 2.91 -3.23 -9.66
C PRO A 135 2.87 -1.80 -9.18
N THR A 136 2.88 -0.86 -10.10
CA THR A 136 2.77 0.56 -9.77
C THR A 136 1.57 1.15 -10.50
N LEU A 137 1.07 2.25 -9.98
CA LEU A 137 -0.02 2.95 -10.63
C LEU A 137 0.40 3.47 -12.00
N GLU A 138 1.68 3.81 -12.15
CA GLU A 138 2.22 4.23 -13.44
C GLU A 138 2.03 3.15 -14.51
N SER A 139 2.18 1.88 -14.15
CA SER A 139 2.05 0.78 -15.10
C SER A 139 0.62 0.61 -15.61
N LEU A 140 -0.35 1.22 -14.95
CA LEU A 140 -1.75 1.18 -15.36
C LEU A 140 -2.13 2.32 -16.29
N GLN A 141 -1.25 3.30 -16.48
CA GLN A 141 -1.57 4.44 -17.33
C GLN A 141 -1.67 4.01 -18.78
N PRO A 142 -2.64 4.52 -19.52
CA PRO A 142 -2.78 4.14 -20.92
C PRO A 142 -1.59 4.65 -21.73
N ASN A 143 -1.15 3.83 -22.68
CA ASN A 143 -0.17 4.25 -23.65
C ASN A 143 -0.86 5.13 -24.68
N LEU A 144 -0.45 6.36 -24.75
CA LEU A 144 -1.00 7.30 -25.72
C LEU A 144 -0.14 7.35 -26.99
#